data_3dd2b00cbc18394990b91e1ab722319e
#
_entry.id   3dd2b00cbc18394990b91e1ab722319e
#
_cell.length_a   1.000
_cell.length_b   1.000
_cell.length_c   1.000
_cell.angle_alpha   90.00
_cell.angle_beta   90.00
_cell.angle_gamma   90.00
#
_symmetry.space_group_name_H-M   'P 1'
#
loop_
_entity.id
_entity.type
_entity.pdbx_description
1 polymer ?
#
loop_
_entity_poly.entity_id
_entity_poly.type
_entity_poly.pdbx_seq_one_letter_code
_entity_poly.pdbx_strand_id
1 'polypeptide(L)'
;MVEVTLLGSAQDGGVPQVGCDCCLDLEQRYPVSIGLTDAEGGKHLFEATRHLGDQLRIWGCNSVDSVFLTHAHIGHVDGLGLFGKETMAAKGVNLYCSKLMLELIERTPHWSTLLSDGVFIPRVATVYQFPGVIVEAIEVPHRNELSDMHAYLIKAEKTLLFLPDHDTWQETLRGHDLRAWLNHFEVDIALIDGTFYSADELKHRDQSKVPH
;
A
#
# COMPACT_ATOMS: atom_id res chain seq x y z
N MET A 1 15.24 -8.61 -14.63
CA MET A 1 15.04 -7.12 -14.59
C MET A 1 13.99 -6.87 -13.51
N VAL A 2 14.21 -5.85 -12.68
CA VAL A 2 13.20 -5.42 -11.68
C VAL A 2 12.22 -4.48 -12.36
N GLU A 3 10.93 -4.68 -12.11
CA GLU A 3 9.85 -3.87 -12.70
C GLU A 3 8.82 -3.51 -11.64
N VAL A 4 8.32 -2.26 -11.66
CA VAL A 4 7.19 -1.81 -10.86
C VAL A 4 6.04 -1.44 -11.77
N THR A 5 4.88 -2.04 -11.55
CA THR A 5 3.64 -1.80 -12.29
C THR A 5 2.67 -1.04 -11.40
N LEU A 6 2.15 0.11 -11.85
CA LEU A 6 1.08 0.85 -11.17
C LEU A 6 -0.25 0.13 -11.41
N LEU A 7 -0.88 -0.38 -10.35
CA LEU A 7 -2.11 -1.17 -10.41
C LEU A 7 -3.36 -0.35 -10.03
N GLY A 8 -3.14 0.77 -9.37
CA GLY A 8 -4.18 1.73 -9.01
C GLY A 8 -3.58 3.00 -8.43
N SER A 9 -4.29 4.12 -8.60
CA SER A 9 -3.86 5.45 -8.16
C SER A 9 -5.00 6.30 -7.59
N ALA A 10 -6.17 5.70 -7.35
CA ALA A 10 -7.30 6.39 -6.74
C ALA A 10 -7.24 6.24 -5.21
N GLN A 11 -8.07 7.03 -4.53
CA GLN A 11 -8.38 6.85 -3.10
C GLN A 11 -9.02 5.47 -2.84
N ASP A 12 -9.18 5.12 -1.59
CA ASP A 12 -9.78 3.89 -1.05
C ASP A 12 -11.05 3.42 -1.76
N GLY A 13 -11.91 4.36 -2.14
CA GLY A 13 -13.17 4.09 -2.82
C GLY A 13 -13.04 3.74 -4.30
N GLY A 14 -11.91 4.05 -4.92
CA GLY A 14 -11.75 3.99 -6.38
C GLY A 14 -12.53 5.09 -7.12
N VAL A 15 -12.53 5.06 -8.44
CA VAL A 15 -13.36 5.91 -9.31
C VAL A 15 -14.05 5.00 -10.33
N PRO A 16 -15.38 5.06 -10.52
CA PRO A 16 -16.36 5.78 -9.67
C PRO A 16 -16.39 5.29 -8.23
N GLN A 17 -16.56 6.22 -7.30
CA GLN A 17 -16.67 5.87 -5.88
C GLN A 17 -18.11 5.50 -5.52
N VAL A 18 -18.30 4.43 -4.77
CA VAL A 18 -19.61 4.02 -4.26
C VAL A 18 -20.22 5.12 -3.38
N GLY A 19 -21.46 5.49 -3.69
CA GLY A 19 -22.19 6.56 -2.98
C GLY A 19 -21.86 7.99 -3.44
N CYS A 20 -21.08 8.15 -4.52
CA CYS A 20 -20.79 9.46 -5.11
C CYS A 20 -21.39 9.55 -6.52
N ASP A 21 -22.36 10.44 -6.70
CA ASP A 21 -22.97 10.69 -8.02
C ASP A 21 -22.09 11.56 -8.94
N CYS A 22 -21.13 12.29 -8.37
CA CYS A 22 -20.29 13.23 -9.11
C CYS A 22 -19.23 12.56 -10.01
N CYS A 23 -18.98 11.28 -9.84
CA CYS A 23 -17.93 10.57 -10.56
C CYS A 23 -18.43 9.37 -11.40
N LEU A 24 -19.75 9.24 -11.60
CA LEU A 24 -20.36 8.11 -12.33
C LEU A 24 -19.89 8.00 -13.79
N ASP A 25 -19.66 9.13 -14.43
CA ASP A 25 -19.25 9.20 -15.84
C ASP A 25 -17.71 9.27 -16.00
N LEU A 26 -16.95 9.19 -14.92
CA LEU A 26 -15.49 9.24 -14.98
C LEU A 26 -14.91 7.88 -15.37
N GLU A 27 -13.74 7.91 -16.02
CA GLU A 27 -12.97 6.71 -16.32
C GLU A 27 -12.59 5.97 -15.02
N GLN A 28 -12.70 4.65 -15.08
CA GLN A 28 -12.42 3.80 -13.93
C GLN A 28 -10.97 3.91 -13.47
N ARG A 29 -10.77 4.12 -12.16
CA ARG A 29 -9.47 4.06 -11.49
C ARG A 29 -9.58 3.20 -10.24
N TYR A 30 -8.66 2.29 -10.08
CA TYR A 30 -8.59 1.41 -8.92
C TYR A 30 -7.92 2.10 -7.74
N PRO A 31 -8.24 1.70 -6.49
CA PRO A 31 -7.53 2.14 -5.30
C PRO A 31 -6.03 1.90 -5.41
N VAL A 32 -5.25 2.71 -4.71
CA VAL A 32 -3.81 2.71 -4.77
C VAL A 32 -3.21 1.32 -4.50
N SER A 33 -2.39 0.85 -5.44
CA SER A 33 -1.64 -0.39 -5.32
C SER A 33 -0.53 -0.43 -6.38
N ILE A 34 0.57 -1.09 -6.07
CA ILE A 34 1.63 -1.38 -7.03
C ILE A 34 2.02 -2.86 -6.98
N GLY A 35 2.49 -3.37 -8.09
CA GLY A 35 3.10 -4.69 -8.22
C GLY A 35 4.58 -4.57 -8.50
N LEU A 36 5.42 -5.23 -7.70
CA LEU A 36 6.86 -5.34 -7.91
C LEU A 36 7.18 -6.73 -8.45
N THR A 37 7.80 -6.79 -9.62
CA THR A 37 8.39 -8.02 -10.17
C THR A 37 9.90 -7.97 -9.93
N ASP A 38 10.44 -8.91 -9.18
CA ASP A 38 11.87 -9.00 -8.91
C ASP A 38 12.68 -9.55 -10.10
N ALA A 39 13.99 -9.63 -9.99
CA ALA A 39 14.86 -10.04 -11.10
C ALA A 39 14.68 -11.50 -11.55
N GLU A 40 14.10 -12.36 -10.70
CA GLU A 40 13.80 -13.76 -10.97
C GLU A 40 12.31 -14.02 -11.30
N GLY A 41 11.50 -12.94 -11.33
CA GLY A 41 10.09 -13.01 -11.68
C GLY A 41 9.15 -13.18 -10.49
N GLY A 42 9.66 -13.11 -9.26
CA GLY A 42 8.86 -13.09 -8.04
C GLY A 42 7.90 -11.91 -8.02
N LYS A 43 6.66 -12.14 -7.57
CA LYS A 43 5.56 -11.17 -7.59
C LYS A 43 5.24 -10.68 -6.18
N HIS A 44 5.47 -9.39 -5.92
CA HIS A 44 5.31 -8.74 -4.62
C HIS A 44 4.28 -7.61 -4.76
N LEU A 45 3.10 -7.81 -4.17
CA LEU A 45 1.99 -6.86 -4.20
C LEU A 45 2.11 -5.86 -3.04
N PHE A 46 1.91 -4.59 -3.30
CA PHE A 46 1.75 -3.56 -2.26
C PHE A 46 0.29 -3.13 -2.23
N GLU A 47 -0.32 -3.25 -1.09
CA GLU A 47 -1.75 -3.11 -0.77
C GLU A 47 -2.63 -4.22 -1.37
N ALA A 48 -3.51 -4.75 -0.53
CA ALA A 48 -4.52 -5.73 -0.92
C ALA A 48 -5.90 -5.07 -0.94
N THR A 49 -6.21 -4.37 -2.03
CA THR A 49 -7.45 -3.62 -2.16
C THR A 49 -8.63 -4.52 -2.54
N ARG A 50 -9.86 -4.01 -2.40
CA ARG A 50 -11.08 -4.71 -2.85
C ARG A 50 -11.10 -5.04 -4.35
N HIS A 51 -10.29 -4.36 -5.15
CA HIS A 51 -10.16 -4.58 -6.59
C HIS A 51 -8.99 -5.50 -6.96
N LEU A 52 -8.50 -6.29 -6.02
CA LEU A 52 -7.36 -7.20 -6.20
C LEU A 52 -7.45 -8.01 -7.52
N GLY A 53 -8.62 -8.56 -7.83
CA GLY A 53 -8.79 -9.38 -9.05
C GLY A 53 -8.52 -8.62 -10.34
N ASP A 54 -8.99 -7.37 -10.44
CA ASP A 54 -8.74 -6.50 -11.59
C ASP A 54 -7.28 -6.05 -11.62
N GLN A 55 -6.72 -5.71 -10.48
CA GLN A 55 -5.33 -5.30 -10.34
C GLN A 55 -4.35 -6.42 -10.74
N LEU A 56 -4.58 -7.66 -10.33
CA LEU A 56 -3.80 -8.81 -10.77
C LEU A 56 -3.91 -9.04 -12.28
N ARG A 57 -5.11 -8.85 -12.86
CA ARG A 57 -5.31 -8.96 -14.31
C ARG A 57 -4.53 -7.88 -15.08
N ILE A 58 -4.49 -6.63 -14.58
CA ILE A 58 -3.66 -5.55 -15.15
C ILE A 58 -2.19 -5.93 -15.09
N TRP A 59 -1.74 -6.53 -13.97
CA TRP A 59 -0.36 -6.97 -13.80
C TRP A 59 0.01 -8.22 -14.60
N GLY A 60 -0.99 -8.90 -15.18
CA GLY A 60 -0.80 -10.11 -15.98
C GLY A 60 -0.48 -11.36 -15.16
N CYS A 61 -0.95 -11.43 -13.91
CA CYS A 61 -0.80 -12.58 -13.03
C CYS A 61 -2.11 -12.92 -12.31
N ASN A 62 -2.16 -14.09 -11.66
CA ASN A 62 -3.32 -14.56 -10.88
C ASN A 62 -2.94 -14.98 -9.46
N SER A 63 -1.68 -14.84 -9.09
CA SER A 63 -1.15 -15.13 -7.76
C SER A 63 0.06 -14.24 -7.47
N VAL A 64 0.42 -14.12 -6.20
CA VAL A 64 1.58 -13.37 -5.74
C VAL A 64 2.36 -14.17 -4.69
N ASP A 65 3.67 -13.93 -4.59
CA ASP A 65 4.55 -14.56 -3.62
C ASP A 65 4.50 -13.84 -2.27
N SER A 66 4.15 -12.56 -2.30
CA SER A 66 4.04 -11.75 -1.10
C SER A 66 3.09 -10.56 -1.24
N VAL A 67 2.63 -10.08 -0.08
CA VAL A 67 1.85 -8.84 0.10
C VAL A 67 2.57 -7.95 1.10
N PHE A 68 2.72 -6.68 0.76
CA PHE A 68 3.18 -5.60 1.64
C PHE A 68 2.00 -4.71 2.01
N LEU A 69 1.82 -4.44 3.29
CA LEU A 69 0.78 -3.53 3.78
C LEU A 69 1.42 -2.29 4.39
N THR A 70 0.95 -1.11 4.00
CA THR A 70 1.42 0.15 4.58
C THR A 70 0.76 0.41 5.93
N HIS A 71 -0.56 0.24 6.02
CA HIS A 71 -1.37 0.47 7.21
C HIS A 71 -2.75 -0.20 7.12
N ALA A 72 -3.60 0.00 8.13
CA ALA A 72 -4.83 -0.75 8.32
C ALA A 72 -6.12 -0.06 7.82
N HIS A 73 -6.04 1.06 7.08
CA HIS A 73 -7.25 1.64 6.51
C HIS A 73 -7.87 0.70 5.48
N ILE A 74 -9.19 0.69 5.44
CA ILE A 74 -9.96 -0.37 4.78
C ILE A 74 -9.65 -0.50 3.29
N GLY A 75 -9.35 0.61 2.60
CA GLY A 75 -9.00 0.62 1.18
C GLY A 75 -7.73 -0.15 0.85
N HIS A 76 -6.81 -0.28 1.80
CA HIS A 76 -5.50 -0.93 1.64
C HIS A 76 -5.51 -2.42 1.97
N VAL A 77 -6.53 -2.89 2.73
CA VAL A 77 -6.54 -4.24 3.32
C VAL A 77 -7.81 -5.05 3.00
N ASP A 78 -8.83 -4.43 2.43
CA ASP A 78 -10.15 -4.99 2.19
C ASP A 78 -10.12 -6.24 1.28
N GLY A 79 -9.11 -6.36 0.43
CA GLY A 79 -8.86 -7.51 -0.44
C GLY A 79 -8.17 -8.69 0.22
N LEU A 80 -7.72 -8.61 1.48
CA LEU A 80 -7.03 -9.74 2.14
C LEU A 80 -7.88 -11.01 2.15
N GLY A 81 -9.21 -10.88 2.31
CA GLY A 81 -10.12 -12.01 2.27
C GLY A 81 -10.13 -12.77 0.94
N LEU A 82 -9.75 -12.12 -0.17
CA LEU A 82 -9.70 -12.74 -1.50
C LEU A 82 -8.58 -13.77 -1.65
N PHE A 83 -7.62 -13.82 -0.73
CA PHE A 83 -6.60 -14.87 -0.69
C PHE A 83 -7.12 -16.17 -0.08
N GLY A 84 -8.27 -16.13 0.61
CA GLY A 84 -8.90 -17.26 1.28
C GLY A 84 -9.37 -18.37 0.33
N LYS A 85 -9.83 -19.47 0.95
CA LYS A 85 -10.25 -20.70 0.25
C LYS A 85 -11.46 -20.53 -0.66
N GLU A 86 -12.29 -19.51 -0.42
CA GLU A 86 -13.51 -19.23 -1.18
C GLU A 86 -13.22 -18.57 -2.53
N THR A 87 -11.98 -18.05 -2.72
CA THR A 87 -11.55 -17.36 -3.94
C THR A 87 -10.23 -17.90 -4.46
N MET A 88 -9.10 -17.31 -4.06
CA MET A 88 -7.77 -17.68 -4.57
C MET A 88 -7.26 -19.02 -4.02
N ALA A 89 -7.71 -19.43 -2.84
CA ALA A 89 -7.20 -20.57 -2.07
C ALA A 89 -5.65 -20.56 -1.95
N ALA A 90 -5.10 -19.38 -1.74
CA ALA A 90 -3.67 -19.17 -1.65
C ALA A 90 -3.05 -19.90 -0.45
N LYS A 91 -1.78 -20.23 -0.55
CA LYS A 91 -1.00 -20.85 0.52
C LYS A 91 0.42 -20.32 0.52
N GLY A 92 0.91 -20.01 1.73
CA GLY A 92 2.30 -19.65 1.92
C GLY A 92 2.71 -18.28 1.40
N VAL A 93 1.75 -17.38 1.16
CA VAL A 93 2.03 -15.99 0.74
C VAL A 93 2.70 -15.25 1.89
N ASN A 94 3.88 -14.68 1.68
CA ASN A 94 4.53 -13.89 2.71
C ASN A 94 3.79 -12.56 2.93
N LEU A 95 3.45 -12.25 4.18
CA LEU A 95 2.76 -11.02 4.55
C LEU A 95 3.72 -10.09 5.27
N TYR A 96 4.16 -9.05 4.60
CA TYR A 96 5.06 -8.03 5.12
C TYR A 96 4.27 -6.86 5.66
N CYS A 97 4.39 -6.61 6.95
CA CYS A 97 3.69 -5.52 7.64
C CYS A 97 4.41 -5.16 8.94
N SER A 98 3.98 -4.08 9.58
CA SER A 98 4.45 -3.71 10.90
C SER A 98 3.95 -4.69 11.98
N LYS A 99 4.55 -4.59 13.17
CA LYS A 99 4.11 -5.37 14.32
C LYS A 99 2.67 -5.01 14.75
N LEU A 100 2.33 -3.71 14.76
CA LEU A 100 0.98 -3.26 15.13
C LEU A 100 -0.06 -3.73 14.11
N MET A 101 0.28 -3.69 12.82
CA MET A 101 -0.58 -4.23 11.76
C MET A 101 -0.79 -5.74 11.93
N LEU A 102 0.26 -6.51 12.24
CA LEU A 102 0.13 -7.95 12.50
C LEU A 102 -0.76 -8.23 13.70
N GLU A 103 -0.59 -7.51 14.81
CA GLU A 103 -1.44 -7.64 16.00
C GLU A 103 -2.92 -7.36 15.69
N LEU A 104 -3.21 -6.40 14.83
CA LEU A 104 -4.58 -6.15 14.35
C LEU A 104 -5.12 -7.33 13.54
N ILE A 105 -4.34 -7.88 12.61
CA ILE A 105 -4.73 -9.04 11.79
C ILE A 105 -5.03 -10.24 12.69
N GLU A 106 -4.18 -10.53 13.68
CA GLU A 106 -4.36 -11.63 14.63
C GLU A 106 -5.64 -11.50 15.47
N ARG A 107 -6.05 -10.26 15.79
CA ARG A 107 -7.26 -9.98 16.58
C ARG A 107 -8.54 -9.88 15.74
N THR A 108 -8.41 -9.78 14.42
CA THR A 108 -9.56 -9.66 13.52
C THR A 108 -9.97 -11.05 13.04
N PRO A 109 -11.13 -11.59 13.44
CA PRO A 109 -11.50 -12.99 13.20
C PRO A 109 -11.39 -13.45 11.74
N HIS A 110 -11.82 -12.63 10.78
CA HIS A 110 -11.72 -12.96 9.36
C HIS A 110 -10.27 -13.07 8.88
N TRP A 111 -9.39 -12.20 9.35
CA TRP A 111 -7.99 -12.17 8.94
C TRP A 111 -7.14 -13.21 9.71
N SER A 112 -7.46 -13.43 10.99
CA SER A 112 -6.75 -14.44 11.79
C SER A 112 -6.94 -15.86 11.25
N THR A 113 -8.07 -16.15 10.61
CA THR A 113 -8.27 -17.44 9.92
C THR A 113 -7.33 -17.61 8.73
N LEU A 114 -6.98 -16.54 8.02
CA LEU A 114 -6.02 -16.62 6.91
C LEU A 114 -4.61 -16.97 7.39
N LEU A 115 -4.23 -16.54 8.60
CA LEU A 115 -2.99 -16.96 9.24
C LEU A 115 -3.05 -18.42 9.68
N SER A 116 -4.10 -18.83 10.40
CA SER A 116 -4.26 -20.19 10.91
C SER A 116 -4.39 -21.22 9.80
N ASP A 117 -4.99 -20.86 8.68
CA ASP A 117 -5.12 -21.70 7.49
C ASP A 117 -3.82 -21.75 6.66
N GLY A 118 -2.79 -21.02 7.04
CA GLY A 118 -1.51 -20.96 6.32
C GLY A 118 -1.61 -20.28 4.95
N VAL A 119 -2.58 -19.39 4.76
CA VAL A 119 -2.69 -18.52 3.58
C VAL A 119 -1.55 -17.53 3.61
N PHE A 120 -1.39 -16.82 4.73
CA PHE A 120 -0.32 -15.87 4.94
C PHE A 120 0.72 -16.37 5.94
N ILE A 121 1.99 -16.06 5.66
CA ILE A 121 3.14 -16.25 6.54
C ILE A 121 3.64 -14.86 6.95
N PRO A 122 3.41 -14.42 8.20
CA PRO A 122 3.81 -13.09 8.64
C PRO A 122 5.33 -12.89 8.61
N ARG A 123 5.74 -11.70 8.21
CA ARG A 123 7.12 -11.24 8.15
C ARG A 123 7.20 -9.81 8.70
N VAL A 124 7.80 -9.65 9.87
CA VAL A 124 7.95 -8.35 10.53
C VAL A 124 9.42 -7.98 10.55
N ALA A 125 9.79 -7.02 9.72
CA ALA A 125 11.11 -6.39 9.66
C ALA A 125 10.98 -5.01 9.01
N THR A 126 12.07 -4.24 8.99
CA THR A 126 12.10 -2.95 8.30
C THR A 126 12.81 -3.03 6.94
N VAL A 127 13.60 -4.07 6.70
CA VAL A 127 14.33 -4.27 5.45
C VAL A 127 14.14 -5.70 4.95
N TYR A 128 13.80 -5.84 3.70
CA TYR A 128 13.57 -7.11 3.02
C TYR A 128 14.41 -7.18 1.74
N GLN A 129 14.98 -8.33 1.46
CA GLN A 129 15.83 -8.55 0.28
C GLN A 129 15.20 -9.58 -0.65
N PHE A 130 15.13 -9.23 -1.93
CA PHE A 130 14.68 -10.10 -3.02
C PHE A 130 15.70 -10.07 -4.15
N PRO A 131 15.63 -10.98 -5.13
CA PRO A 131 16.50 -10.97 -6.28
C PRO A 131 16.54 -9.61 -7.00
N GLY A 132 17.67 -8.91 -6.90
CA GLY A 132 17.91 -7.62 -7.56
C GLY A 132 17.20 -6.40 -6.95
N VAL A 133 16.54 -6.53 -5.79
CA VAL A 133 15.84 -5.41 -5.15
C VAL A 133 15.83 -5.52 -3.62
N ILE A 134 15.91 -4.37 -2.96
CA ILE A 134 15.73 -4.22 -1.51
C ILE A 134 14.48 -3.38 -1.28
N VAL A 135 13.60 -3.83 -0.39
CA VAL A 135 12.44 -3.07 0.07
C VAL A 135 12.68 -2.66 1.52
N GLU A 136 12.61 -1.36 1.80
CA GLU A 136 12.80 -0.78 3.13
C GLU A 136 11.54 -0.05 3.57
N ALA A 137 11.03 -0.35 4.77
CA ALA A 137 9.90 0.32 5.38
C ALA A 137 10.35 1.56 6.15
N ILE A 138 9.67 2.68 5.93
CA ILE A 138 9.87 3.95 6.63
C ILE A 138 8.58 4.32 7.34
N GLU A 139 8.62 4.44 8.68
CA GLU A 139 7.47 4.92 9.43
C GLU A 139 7.19 6.39 9.13
N VAL A 140 5.93 6.69 8.80
CA VAL A 140 5.43 8.03 8.53
C VAL A 140 4.17 8.31 9.32
N PRO A 141 3.93 9.56 9.75
CA PRO A 141 2.71 9.93 10.48
C PRO A 141 1.47 9.78 9.61
N HIS A 142 0.48 9.05 10.10
CA HIS A 142 -0.86 8.97 9.49
C HIS A 142 -1.82 8.34 10.49
N ARG A 143 -2.93 9.00 10.78
CA ARG A 143 -4.08 8.55 11.59
C ARG A 143 -3.94 7.13 12.19
N ASN A 144 -3.22 7.02 13.31
CA ASN A 144 -2.82 5.74 13.92
C ASN A 144 -3.96 5.08 14.74
N GLU A 145 -5.20 5.14 14.27
CA GLU A 145 -6.34 4.59 15.03
C GLU A 145 -6.32 3.06 15.11
N LEU A 146 -5.79 2.39 14.08
CA LEU A 146 -5.79 0.94 13.97
C LEU A 146 -4.38 0.35 13.94
N SER A 147 -3.46 0.99 13.24
CA SER A 147 -2.06 0.59 13.15
C SER A 147 -1.18 1.81 12.88
N ASP A 148 0.13 1.63 12.97
CA ASP A 148 1.11 2.55 12.41
C ASP A 148 1.06 2.54 10.87
N MET A 149 1.69 3.55 10.25
CA MET A 149 1.79 3.69 8.79
C MET A 149 3.24 3.63 8.35
N HIS A 150 3.51 2.90 7.27
CA HIS A 150 4.82 2.82 6.65
C HIS A 150 4.76 3.14 5.16
N ALA A 151 5.65 4.03 4.72
CA ALA A 151 6.03 4.11 3.32
C ALA A 151 7.05 3.02 2.98
N TYR A 152 7.22 2.71 1.70
CA TYR A 152 8.24 1.76 1.24
C TYR A 152 9.20 2.39 0.25
N LEU A 153 10.51 2.21 0.48
CA LEU A 153 11.55 2.43 -0.52
C LEU A 153 11.85 1.12 -1.24
N ILE A 154 11.72 1.13 -2.55
CA ILE A 154 12.02 0.00 -3.42
C ILE A 154 13.32 0.34 -4.15
N LYS A 155 14.44 -0.25 -3.71
CA LYS A 155 15.80 0.05 -4.13
C LYS A 155 16.32 -1.01 -5.08
N ALA A 156 16.49 -0.65 -6.35
CA ALA A 156 17.11 -1.46 -7.40
C ALA A 156 18.14 -0.61 -8.17
N GLU A 157 18.13 -0.59 -9.51
CA GLU A 157 18.92 0.37 -10.31
C GLU A 157 18.49 1.83 -10.02
N LYS A 158 17.21 2.01 -9.69
CA LYS A 158 16.62 3.26 -9.21
C LYS A 158 15.89 3.01 -7.90
N THR A 159 15.77 4.06 -7.09
CA THR A 159 15.01 4.04 -5.85
C THR A 159 13.62 4.64 -6.09
N LEU A 160 12.58 3.84 -5.87
CA LEU A 160 11.19 4.29 -5.89
C LEU A 160 10.67 4.42 -4.46
N LEU A 161 10.09 5.57 -4.13
CA LEU A 161 9.32 5.79 -2.91
C LEU A 161 7.84 5.51 -3.19
N PHE A 162 7.22 4.63 -2.40
CA PHE A 162 5.78 4.41 -2.35
C PHE A 162 5.23 4.94 -1.03
N LEU A 163 4.57 6.10 -1.07
CA LEU A 163 3.96 6.80 0.06
C LEU A 163 2.50 7.12 -0.28
N PRO A 164 1.59 6.12 -0.18
CA PRO A 164 0.20 6.30 -0.61
C PRO A 164 -0.59 7.25 0.27
N ASP A 165 -0.31 7.29 1.58
CA ASP A 165 -0.99 8.13 2.56
C ASP A 165 0.00 8.75 3.53
N HIS A 166 -0.29 9.95 4.03
CA HIS A 166 0.35 10.57 5.19
C HIS A 166 -0.52 11.72 5.73
N ASP A 167 -0.25 12.19 6.96
CA ASP A 167 -1.06 13.26 7.54
C ASP A 167 -0.65 14.65 7.01
N THR A 168 0.57 15.07 7.27
CA THR A 168 1.06 16.36 6.79
C THR A 168 2.53 16.28 6.37
N TRP A 169 2.91 17.10 5.40
CA TRP A 169 4.31 17.24 5.02
C TRP A 169 5.18 17.72 6.18
N GLN A 170 4.66 18.59 7.04
CA GLN A 170 5.40 19.09 8.19
C GLN A 170 5.84 17.97 9.14
N GLU A 171 4.94 17.02 9.43
CA GLU A 171 5.23 15.89 10.30
C GLU A 171 6.10 14.84 9.59
N THR A 172 5.78 14.52 8.33
CA THR A 172 6.52 13.54 7.53
C THR A 172 7.97 13.98 7.29
N LEU A 173 8.19 15.25 6.97
CA LEU A 173 9.51 15.79 6.68
C LEU A 173 10.37 16.07 7.92
N ARG A 174 9.77 16.13 9.12
CA ARG A 174 10.47 16.34 10.40
C ARG A 174 11.42 17.55 10.39
N GLY A 175 11.00 18.64 9.75
CA GLY A 175 11.75 19.89 9.65
C GLY A 175 12.71 19.99 8.45
N HIS A 176 12.77 18.98 7.59
CA HIS A 176 13.45 19.06 6.29
C HIS A 176 12.51 19.66 5.23
N ASP A 177 13.06 20.21 4.16
CA ASP A 177 12.26 20.42 2.96
C ASP A 177 12.09 19.09 2.17
N LEU A 178 11.08 19.03 1.31
CA LEU A 178 10.76 17.81 0.55
C LEU A 178 11.94 17.32 -0.30
N ARG A 179 12.68 18.23 -0.93
CA ARG A 179 13.83 17.88 -1.77
C ARG A 179 14.95 17.27 -0.92
N ALA A 180 15.26 17.87 0.24
CA ALA A 180 16.27 17.36 1.14
C ALA A 180 15.88 15.98 1.69
N TRP A 181 14.60 15.78 2.01
CA TRP A 181 14.07 14.50 2.48
C TRP A 181 14.15 13.41 1.40
N LEU A 182 13.73 13.70 0.17
CA LEU A 182 13.86 12.76 -0.96
C LEU A 182 15.33 12.44 -1.28
N ASN A 183 16.21 13.44 -1.24
CA ASN A 183 17.65 13.24 -1.45
C ASN A 183 18.29 12.40 -0.35
N HIS A 184 17.84 12.53 0.91
CA HIS A 184 18.33 11.71 2.03
C HIS A 184 18.10 10.21 1.77
N PHE A 185 17.01 9.86 1.14
CA PHE A 185 16.66 8.48 0.78
C PHE A 185 17.08 8.09 -0.64
N GLU A 186 17.79 8.96 -1.35
CA GLU A 186 18.25 8.76 -2.73
C GLU A 186 17.10 8.39 -3.70
N VAL A 187 15.94 9.05 -3.55
CA VAL A 187 14.73 8.76 -4.32
C VAL A 187 14.85 9.31 -5.74
N ASP A 188 14.73 8.42 -6.73
CA ASP A 188 14.64 8.77 -8.16
C ASP A 188 13.20 8.98 -8.63
N ILE A 189 12.27 8.19 -8.09
CA ILE A 189 10.85 8.18 -8.47
C ILE A 189 10.01 8.20 -7.18
N ALA A 190 9.03 9.10 -7.10
CA ALA A 190 8.14 9.19 -5.96
C ALA A 190 6.68 8.99 -6.39
N LEU A 191 6.01 7.99 -5.82
CA LEU A 191 4.56 7.81 -5.83
C LEU A 191 4.05 8.26 -4.47
N ILE A 192 3.46 9.44 -4.42
CA ILE A 192 3.08 10.12 -3.17
C ILE A 192 1.60 10.45 -3.17
N ASP A 193 1.02 10.57 -1.98
CA ASP A 193 -0.33 11.03 -1.77
C ASP A 193 -0.55 12.41 -2.43
N GLY A 194 -1.54 12.48 -3.30
CA GLY A 194 -1.98 13.67 -4.00
C GLY A 194 -3.50 13.78 -3.96
N THR A 195 -4.12 13.26 -2.90
CA THR A 195 -5.58 13.14 -2.75
C THR A 195 -6.28 14.50 -2.75
N PHE A 196 -5.68 15.51 -2.12
CA PHE A 196 -6.27 16.85 -1.99
C PHE A 196 -5.40 17.90 -2.66
N TYR A 197 -6.02 18.71 -3.51
CA TYR A 197 -5.35 19.84 -4.15
C TYR A 197 -5.25 21.05 -3.22
N SER A 198 -6.26 21.23 -2.34
CA SER A 198 -6.29 22.36 -1.39
C SER A 198 -7.10 22.03 -0.13
N ALA A 199 -6.85 22.80 0.93
CA ALA A 199 -7.60 22.72 2.18
C ALA A 199 -9.11 22.96 2.03
N ASP A 200 -9.55 23.61 0.96
CA ASP A 200 -10.97 23.93 0.73
C ASP A 200 -11.83 22.70 0.36
N GLU A 201 -11.21 21.59 -0.04
CA GLU A 201 -11.92 20.37 -0.45
C GLU A 201 -12.54 19.62 0.73
N LEU A 202 -12.01 19.80 1.94
CA LEU A 202 -12.46 19.11 3.16
C LEU A 202 -12.94 20.06 4.26
N LYS A 203 -13.93 20.89 3.96
CA LYS A 203 -14.48 21.89 4.90
C LYS A 203 -14.97 21.33 6.25
N HIS A 204 -15.16 20.00 6.36
CA HIS A 204 -15.69 19.32 7.55
C HIS A 204 -14.64 18.50 8.30
N ARG A 205 -13.38 18.47 7.85
CA ARG A 205 -12.28 17.78 8.52
C ARG A 205 -11.30 18.77 9.15
N ASP A 206 -10.57 18.30 10.14
CA ASP A 206 -9.39 19.00 10.67
C ASP A 206 -8.33 19.07 9.57
N GLN A 207 -8.24 20.24 8.94
CA GLN A 207 -7.34 20.47 7.79
C GLN A 207 -5.87 20.46 8.18
N SER A 208 -5.54 20.55 9.47
CA SER A 208 -4.16 20.46 9.95
C SER A 208 -3.55 19.06 9.77
N LYS A 209 -4.39 18.05 9.45
CA LYS A 209 -4.00 16.66 9.25
C LYS A 209 -4.24 16.14 7.83
N VAL A 210 -4.33 17.04 6.87
CA VAL A 210 -4.58 16.70 5.47
C VAL A 210 -3.39 17.16 4.63
N PRO A 211 -2.68 16.26 3.91
CA PRO A 211 -1.61 16.65 3.01
C PRO A 211 -2.19 17.41 1.80
N HIS A 212 -1.63 18.54 1.47
CA HIS A 212 -1.96 19.35 0.28
C HIS A 212 -0.81 20.26 -0.12
#